data_eed36a1821a7ff5b18b657e436b0deab
#
_entry.id   eed36a1821a7ff5b18b657e436b0deab
#
_cell.length_a   1.000
_cell.length_b   1.000
_cell.length_c   1.000
_cell.angle_alpha   90.00
_cell.angle_beta   90.00
_cell.angle_gamma   90.00
#
_symmetry.space_group_name_H-M   'P 1'
#
loop_
_entity.id
_entity.type
_entity.pdbx_description
1 polymer ?
#
loop_
_entity_poly.entity_id
_entity_poly.type
_entity_poly.pdbx_seq_one_letter_code
_entity_poly.pdbx_strand_id
1 'polypeptide(L)'
;MKTINENRVETLGTNRFDKPGAIVAAIVLGFAGTGVAMGLPLLVGSIATSLHFTDLQLGWLASSDMGGLFLGSVLTSFLITRINRRYLGAFGLFLVILANYASTQSPELIPLMLSRFCAGVGAGLCYATCTASLAGTNHAARTFSIFLFVLVAMNAFIFYIFPIIDGKWGVNGLFIFYLLEAIPILFILPLMPKYYDEETDKVVTINEDSGPDTHLHVPSFLPRLCLTAVFSFYILVGAYWAYVERAGVAVGISTDFISGILTWGQVFSLSGTALAAWLAKRYGQSKPLIFALCVMVGTMLVLAVSIDRTTLAFSIFSFSFFWIFIDVFQLGVLSNIDHSGHYAALVPASQGSAQAVAPTIAGMLLSYQLGYGAVMMLCAAAAAVALIIYLFVYRQLLILVPGIADSD
;
A
#
# COMPACT_ATOMS: atom_id res chain seq x y z
N MET A 1 55.58 -20.17 -2.08
CA MET A 1 55.08 -19.93 -0.73
C MET A 1 55.03 -18.43 -0.49
N LYS A 2 53.88 -17.81 -0.73
CA LYS A 2 53.61 -16.41 -0.38
C LYS A 2 52.66 -16.46 0.81
N THR A 3 53.14 -16.01 1.94
CA THR A 3 52.40 -15.82 3.18
C THR A 3 51.21 -14.90 2.92
N ILE A 4 49.99 -15.44 3.02
CA ILE A 4 48.74 -14.71 3.03
C ILE A 4 48.71 -13.91 4.33
N ASN A 5 48.65 -12.62 4.20
CA ASN A 5 48.66 -11.64 5.28
C ASN A 5 47.28 -11.69 6.00
N GLU A 6 47.22 -12.37 7.13
CA GLU A 6 46.01 -12.58 7.98
C GLU A 6 45.58 -11.35 8.79
N ASN A 7 46.07 -10.15 8.48
CA ASN A 7 45.79 -8.94 9.27
C ASN A 7 45.06 -7.85 8.47
N ARG A 8 43.96 -8.20 7.82
CA ARG A 8 42.95 -7.22 7.41
C ARG A 8 41.56 -7.67 7.85
N VAL A 9 41.37 -7.83 9.15
CA VAL A 9 40.04 -7.61 9.73
C VAL A 9 39.87 -6.09 9.78
N GLU A 10 39.62 -5.49 8.61
CA GLU A 10 39.10 -4.13 8.57
C GLU A 10 37.79 -4.17 9.35
N THR A 11 37.71 -3.34 10.36
CA THR A 11 36.51 -3.03 11.10
C THR A 11 35.43 -2.70 10.09
N LEU A 12 34.57 -3.69 9.74
CA LEU A 12 33.38 -3.53 8.93
C LEU A 12 32.56 -2.43 9.60
N GLY A 13 32.60 -1.24 9.02
CA GLY A 13 31.81 -0.11 9.48
C GLY A 13 30.37 -0.56 9.60
N THR A 14 29.77 -0.46 10.78
CA THR A 14 28.36 -0.81 10.99
C THR A 14 27.52 0.00 10.01
N ASN A 15 26.76 -0.71 9.15
CA ASN A 15 25.84 -0.08 8.20
C ASN A 15 25.01 0.97 8.94
N ARG A 16 25.04 2.21 8.47
CA ARG A 16 24.36 3.33 9.12
C ARG A 16 22.84 3.16 9.18
N PHE A 17 22.28 2.35 8.27
CA PHE A 17 20.85 2.01 8.22
C PHE A 17 20.44 0.99 9.28
N ASP A 18 21.36 0.15 9.77
CA ASP A 18 21.09 -0.86 10.80
C ASP A 18 21.04 -0.28 12.22
N LYS A 19 21.41 0.98 12.42
CA LYS A 19 21.31 1.62 13.72
C LYS A 19 19.85 1.61 14.19
N PRO A 20 19.56 1.18 15.44
CA PRO A 20 18.19 1.13 15.93
C PRO A 20 17.43 2.46 15.77
N GLY A 21 18.09 3.58 16.02
CA GLY A 21 17.52 4.91 15.82
C GLY A 21 17.16 5.21 14.36
N ALA A 22 17.96 4.72 13.39
CA ALA A 22 17.68 4.89 11.96
C ALA A 22 16.46 4.07 11.53
N ILE A 23 16.34 2.83 12.01
CA ILE A 23 15.19 1.95 11.74
C ILE A 23 13.91 2.56 12.34
N VAL A 24 13.98 3.02 13.61
CA VAL A 24 12.84 3.68 14.25
C VAL A 24 12.42 4.93 13.49
N ALA A 25 13.38 5.79 13.10
CA ALA A 25 13.08 7.01 12.34
C ALA A 25 12.43 6.70 10.98
N ALA A 26 12.89 5.65 10.28
CA ALA A 26 12.30 5.22 9.03
C ALA A 26 10.87 4.70 9.23
N ILE A 27 10.63 3.83 10.22
CA ILE A 27 9.31 3.26 10.52
C ILE A 27 8.32 4.37 10.89
N VAL A 28 8.70 5.29 11.77
CA VAL A 28 7.82 6.37 12.22
C VAL A 28 7.53 7.36 11.08
N LEU A 29 8.51 7.62 10.19
CA LEU A 29 8.27 8.40 8.97
C LEU A 29 7.26 7.70 8.04
N GLY A 30 7.30 6.37 7.97
CA GLY A 30 6.35 5.56 7.21
C GLY A 30 4.90 5.74 7.68
N PHE A 31 4.66 6.02 8.97
CA PHE A 31 3.31 6.27 9.48
C PHE A 31 2.71 7.54 8.91
N ALA A 32 3.45 8.66 8.93
CA ALA A 32 3.00 9.88 8.28
C ALA A 32 2.76 9.69 6.77
N GLY A 33 3.49 8.74 6.16
CA GLY A 33 3.34 8.38 4.74
C GLY A 33 2.14 7.51 4.42
N THR A 34 1.63 6.73 5.37
CA THR A 34 0.53 5.78 5.12
C THR A 34 -0.76 6.09 5.86
N GLY A 35 -0.70 6.94 6.89
CA GLY A 35 -1.82 7.17 7.81
C GLY A 35 -3.12 7.54 7.10
N VAL A 36 -3.10 8.50 6.16
CA VAL A 36 -4.29 8.92 5.40
C VAL A 36 -4.80 7.79 4.51
N ALA A 37 -3.92 7.10 3.80
CA ALA A 37 -4.31 5.98 2.94
C ALA A 37 -5.01 4.87 3.73
N MET A 38 -4.52 4.58 4.92
CA MET A 38 -5.06 3.54 5.78
C MET A 38 -6.36 3.97 6.49
N GLY A 39 -6.45 5.21 6.96
CA GLY A 39 -7.65 5.77 7.57
C GLY A 39 -8.71 6.25 6.58
N LEU A 40 -8.48 6.10 5.27
CA LEU A 40 -9.31 6.64 4.20
C LEU A 40 -10.82 6.33 4.34
N PRO A 41 -11.26 5.10 4.66
CA PRO A 41 -12.68 4.80 4.77
C PRO A 41 -13.41 5.69 5.78
N LEU A 42 -12.84 5.83 6.98
CA LEU A 42 -13.44 6.65 8.04
C LEU A 42 -13.28 8.16 7.76
N LEU A 43 -12.17 8.57 7.13
CA LEU A 43 -11.97 9.95 6.73
C LEU A 43 -13.01 10.39 5.68
N VAL A 44 -13.26 9.56 4.67
CA VAL A 44 -14.29 9.83 3.64
C VAL A 44 -15.67 9.87 4.27
N GLY A 45 -15.99 8.97 5.22
CA GLY A 45 -17.23 8.99 5.98
C GLY A 45 -17.41 10.27 6.79
N SER A 46 -16.38 10.70 7.51
CA SER A 46 -16.40 11.93 8.31
C SER A 46 -16.52 13.20 7.44
N ILE A 47 -15.84 13.26 6.28
CA ILE A 47 -16.01 14.35 5.31
C ILE A 47 -17.45 14.40 4.80
N ALA A 48 -18.04 13.25 4.48
CA ALA A 48 -19.42 13.17 3.99
C ALA A 48 -20.43 13.70 5.00
N THR A 49 -20.29 13.33 6.26
CA THR A 49 -21.18 13.77 7.34
C THR A 49 -20.98 15.22 7.75
N SER A 50 -19.71 15.70 7.80
CA SER A 50 -19.40 17.05 8.27
C SER A 50 -19.55 18.12 7.18
N LEU A 51 -19.25 17.82 5.92
CA LEU A 51 -19.24 18.79 4.82
C LEU A 51 -20.34 18.56 3.78
N HIS A 52 -21.12 17.48 3.92
CA HIS A 52 -22.26 17.14 3.05
C HIS A 52 -21.92 17.06 1.56
N PHE A 53 -20.69 16.63 1.22
CA PHE A 53 -20.29 16.40 -0.16
C PHE A 53 -21.02 15.19 -0.77
N THR A 54 -21.27 15.27 -2.08
CA THR A 54 -21.81 14.15 -2.85
C THR A 54 -20.79 13.02 -2.96
N ASP A 55 -21.26 11.79 -3.20
CA ASP A 55 -20.36 10.64 -3.36
C ASP A 55 -19.32 10.83 -4.48
N LEU A 56 -19.67 11.54 -5.58
CA LEU A 56 -18.71 11.91 -6.62
C LEU A 56 -17.62 12.84 -6.10
N GLN A 57 -17.98 13.85 -5.32
CA GLN A 57 -17.02 14.79 -4.73
C GLN A 57 -16.11 14.09 -3.72
N LEU A 58 -16.64 13.14 -2.96
CA LEU A 58 -15.86 12.27 -2.06
C LEU A 58 -14.86 11.41 -2.85
N GLY A 59 -15.27 10.88 -4.00
CA GLY A 59 -14.38 10.17 -4.91
C GLY A 59 -13.22 11.05 -5.42
N TRP A 60 -13.51 12.30 -5.79
CA TRP A 60 -12.46 13.24 -6.20
C TRP A 60 -11.49 13.56 -5.07
N LEU A 61 -11.97 13.74 -3.84
CA LEU A 61 -11.14 13.97 -2.66
C LEU A 61 -10.24 12.77 -2.37
N ALA A 62 -10.79 11.56 -2.33
CA ALA A 62 -10.03 10.34 -2.12
C ALA A 62 -8.98 10.12 -3.23
N SER A 63 -9.35 10.38 -4.49
CA SER A 63 -8.43 10.34 -5.63
C SER A 63 -7.35 11.40 -5.54
N SER A 64 -7.64 12.58 -5.00
CA SER A 64 -6.65 13.64 -4.79
C SER A 64 -5.59 13.20 -3.77
N ASP A 65 -5.98 12.62 -2.63
CA ASP A 65 -5.06 12.06 -1.64
C ASP A 65 -4.17 10.96 -2.25
N MET A 66 -4.80 9.96 -2.89
CA MET A 66 -4.07 8.81 -3.46
C MET A 66 -3.19 9.23 -4.65
N GLY A 67 -3.67 10.13 -5.49
CA GLY A 67 -2.91 10.70 -6.61
C GLY A 67 -1.69 11.50 -6.11
N GLY A 68 -1.86 12.27 -5.05
CA GLY A 68 -0.77 12.96 -4.37
C GLY A 68 0.27 11.98 -3.82
N LEU A 69 -0.17 10.94 -3.12
CA LEU A 69 0.70 9.90 -2.57
C LEU A 69 1.49 9.18 -3.67
N PHE A 70 0.83 8.82 -4.75
CA PHE A 70 1.48 8.23 -5.93
C PHE A 70 2.54 9.19 -6.49
N LEU A 71 2.20 10.45 -6.76
CA LEU A 71 3.13 11.43 -7.32
C LEU A 71 4.32 11.66 -6.39
N GLY A 72 4.09 11.84 -5.08
CA GLY A 72 5.14 12.02 -4.08
C GLY A 72 6.10 10.83 -4.02
N SER A 73 5.58 9.60 -4.11
CA SER A 73 6.39 8.39 -4.14
C SER A 73 7.24 8.30 -5.42
N VAL A 74 6.66 8.62 -6.57
CA VAL A 74 7.38 8.69 -7.86
C VAL A 74 8.47 9.76 -7.82
N LEU A 75 8.18 10.95 -7.34
CA LEU A 75 9.17 12.02 -7.19
C LEU A 75 10.33 11.58 -6.29
N THR A 76 10.03 10.89 -5.19
CA THR A 76 11.07 10.39 -4.29
C THR A 76 12.00 9.41 -4.99
N SER A 77 11.51 8.53 -5.85
CA SER A 77 12.35 7.56 -6.57
C SER A 77 13.43 8.22 -7.42
N PHE A 78 13.16 9.42 -7.96
CA PHE A 78 14.14 10.21 -8.71
C PHE A 78 15.06 11.07 -7.83
N LEU A 79 14.60 11.44 -6.63
CA LEU A 79 15.29 12.38 -5.76
C LEU A 79 16.13 11.70 -4.67
N ILE A 80 15.80 10.47 -4.27
CA ILE A 80 16.38 9.78 -3.11
C ILE A 80 17.89 9.53 -3.23
N THR A 81 18.41 9.41 -4.45
CA THR A 81 19.84 9.25 -4.75
C THR A 81 20.59 10.59 -4.80
N ARG A 82 19.89 11.70 -4.96
CA ARG A 82 20.46 13.04 -5.16
C ARG A 82 20.31 13.94 -3.96
N ILE A 83 19.24 13.76 -3.19
CA ILE A 83 18.87 14.60 -2.06
C ILE A 83 19.01 13.83 -0.75
N ASN A 84 19.49 14.52 0.28
CA ASN A 84 19.56 13.97 1.62
C ASN A 84 18.16 13.51 2.09
N ARG A 85 18.06 12.24 2.48
CA ARG A 85 16.80 11.61 2.95
C ARG A 85 16.13 12.38 4.09
N ARG A 86 16.91 13.03 4.96
CA ARG A 86 16.37 13.88 6.03
C ARG A 86 15.61 15.09 5.47
N TYR A 87 16.12 15.71 4.40
CA TYR A 87 15.45 16.83 3.76
C TYR A 87 14.20 16.39 3.00
N LEU A 88 14.23 15.24 2.33
CA LEU A 88 13.05 14.67 1.68
C LEU A 88 11.96 14.36 2.72
N GLY A 89 12.30 13.68 3.81
CA GLY A 89 11.38 13.38 4.91
C GLY A 89 10.86 14.66 5.59
N ALA A 90 11.74 15.65 5.87
CA ALA A 90 11.34 16.91 6.48
C ALA A 90 10.39 17.71 5.59
N PHE A 91 10.66 17.79 4.28
CA PHE A 91 9.79 18.44 3.32
C PHE A 91 8.44 17.73 3.18
N GLY A 92 8.46 16.38 3.15
CA GLY A 92 7.24 15.59 3.17
C GLY A 92 6.39 15.84 4.41
N LEU A 93 6.98 15.81 5.60
CA LEU A 93 6.30 16.14 6.86
C LEU A 93 5.78 17.56 6.89
N PHE A 94 6.56 18.53 6.40
CA PHE A 94 6.13 19.93 6.29
C PHE A 94 4.88 20.04 5.42
N LEU A 95 4.84 19.37 4.26
CA LEU A 95 3.66 19.34 3.40
C LEU A 95 2.46 18.67 4.12
N VAL A 96 2.67 17.54 4.81
CA VAL A 96 1.61 16.89 5.58
C VAL A 96 1.04 17.82 6.64
N ILE A 97 1.88 18.50 7.41
CA ILE A 97 1.46 19.43 8.47
C ILE A 97 0.68 20.61 7.87
N LEU A 98 1.27 21.29 6.88
CA LEU A 98 0.66 22.47 6.27
C LEU A 98 -0.66 22.13 5.56
N ALA A 99 -0.70 21.04 4.82
CA ALA A 99 -1.87 20.62 4.07
C ALA A 99 -3.01 20.15 4.99
N ASN A 100 -2.72 19.43 6.08
CA ASN A 100 -3.74 19.07 7.05
C ASN A 100 -4.26 20.30 7.81
N TYR A 101 -3.40 21.27 8.14
CA TYR A 101 -3.85 22.56 8.67
C TYR A 101 -4.74 23.30 7.67
N ALA A 102 -4.33 23.41 6.40
CA ALA A 102 -5.11 24.02 5.35
C ALA A 102 -6.47 23.30 5.16
N SER A 103 -6.51 21.97 5.30
CA SER A 103 -7.76 21.20 5.23
C SER A 103 -8.77 21.61 6.30
N THR A 104 -8.33 22.00 7.50
CA THR A 104 -9.24 22.48 8.56
C THR A 104 -9.86 23.85 8.24
N GLN A 105 -9.24 24.62 7.33
CA GLN A 105 -9.71 25.95 6.92
C GLN A 105 -10.47 25.93 5.59
N SER A 106 -10.59 24.77 4.95
CA SER A 106 -11.10 24.64 3.58
C SER A 106 -12.39 23.82 3.55
N PRO A 107 -13.55 24.42 3.87
CA PRO A 107 -14.84 23.71 3.79
C PRO A 107 -15.33 23.52 2.35
N GLU A 108 -14.74 24.23 1.38
CA GLU A 108 -15.11 24.15 -0.04
C GLU A 108 -14.34 23.03 -0.75
N LEU A 109 -14.98 22.44 -1.77
CA LEU A 109 -14.45 21.27 -2.47
C LEU A 109 -13.06 21.48 -3.08
N ILE A 110 -12.88 22.53 -3.90
CA ILE A 110 -11.63 22.73 -4.65
C ILE A 110 -10.43 23.03 -3.73
N PRO A 111 -10.52 23.97 -2.76
CA PRO A 111 -9.46 24.20 -1.79
C PRO A 111 -9.13 22.93 -0.97
N LEU A 112 -10.16 22.17 -0.58
CA LEU A 112 -9.94 20.92 0.16
C LEU A 112 -9.25 19.87 -0.72
N MET A 113 -9.65 19.70 -1.98
CA MET A 113 -8.98 18.80 -2.93
C MET A 113 -7.50 19.13 -3.10
N LEU A 114 -7.18 20.42 -3.26
CA LEU A 114 -5.78 20.86 -3.38
C LEU A 114 -4.98 20.57 -2.09
N SER A 115 -5.59 20.86 -0.93
CA SER A 115 -4.97 20.54 0.36
C SER A 115 -4.74 19.04 0.52
N ARG A 116 -5.73 18.21 0.17
CA ARG A 116 -5.60 16.74 0.22
C ARG A 116 -4.55 16.23 -0.75
N PHE A 117 -4.49 16.76 -1.97
CA PHE A 117 -3.45 16.40 -2.94
C PHE A 117 -2.05 16.74 -2.40
N CYS A 118 -1.85 17.94 -1.82
CA CYS A 118 -0.57 18.32 -1.20
C CYS A 118 -0.23 17.43 0.00
N ALA A 119 -1.22 17.07 0.85
CA ALA A 119 -1.03 16.12 1.93
C ALA A 119 -0.58 14.75 1.40
N GLY A 120 -1.22 14.27 0.33
CA GLY A 120 -0.84 13.06 -0.37
C GLY A 120 0.60 13.11 -0.89
N VAL A 121 1.00 14.19 -1.57
CA VAL A 121 2.39 14.36 -2.04
C VAL A 121 3.37 14.27 -0.87
N GLY A 122 3.09 14.96 0.24
CA GLY A 122 3.91 14.88 1.45
C GLY A 122 3.99 13.46 2.02
N ALA A 123 2.85 12.77 2.07
CA ALA A 123 2.76 11.38 2.51
C ALA A 123 3.57 10.44 1.61
N GLY A 124 3.49 10.61 0.29
CA GLY A 124 4.26 9.84 -0.69
C GLY A 124 5.77 10.03 -0.54
N LEU A 125 6.23 11.28 -0.30
CA LEU A 125 7.63 11.56 0.01
C LEU A 125 8.08 10.83 1.28
N CYS A 126 7.29 10.85 2.34
CA CYS A 126 7.59 10.17 3.60
C CYS A 126 7.62 8.65 3.43
N TYR A 127 6.63 8.06 2.79
CA TYR A 127 6.51 6.62 2.59
C TYR A 127 7.65 6.05 1.73
N ALA A 128 7.93 6.67 0.59
CA ALA A 128 9.00 6.21 -0.28
C ALA A 128 10.39 6.41 0.35
N THR A 129 10.60 7.46 1.15
CA THR A 129 11.83 7.66 1.91
C THR A 129 11.99 6.60 3.02
N CYS A 130 10.90 6.23 3.70
CA CYS A 130 10.85 5.13 4.67
C CYS A 130 11.28 3.82 4.01
N THR A 131 10.56 3.41 2.96
CA THR A 131 10.79 2.12 2.28
C THR A 131 12.20 2.02 1.70
N ALA A 132 12.70 3.07 1.07
CA ALA A 132 14.09 3.12 0.58
C ALA A 132 15.12 3.05 1.71
N SER A 133 14.80 3.55 2.91
CA SER A 133 15.70 3.49 4.05
C SER A 133 15.72 2.11 4.71
N LEU A 134 14.57 1.43 4.79
CA LEU A 134 14.48 0.05 5.27
C LEU A 134 15.14 -0.94 4.31
N ALA A 135 15.03 -0.69 3.00
CA ALA A 135 15.70 -1.50 1.97
C ALA A 135 17.24 -1.41 2.06
N GLY A 136 17.80 -0.30 2.57
CA GLY A 136 19.23 -0.13 2.78
C GLY A 136 19.80 -0.84 4.01
N THR A 137 19.00 -1.56 4.80
CA THR A 137 19.48 -2.34 5.97
C THR A 137 20.05 -3.68 5.55
N ASN A 138 21.02 -4.23 6.30
CA ASN A 138 21.62 -5.55 6.03
C ASN A 138 20.59 -6.69 6.09
N HIS A 139 19.50 -6.50 6.85
CA HIS A 139 18.42 -7.46 6.99
C HIS A 139 17.07 -6.84 6.57
N ALA A 140 16.99 -6.36 5.33
CA ALA A 140 15.83 -5.66 4.79
C ALA A 140 14.51 -6.41 5.05
N ALA A 141 14.46 -7.71 4.79
CA ALA A 141 13.26 -8.52 5.02
C ALA A 141 12.77 -8.46 6.48
N ARG A 142 13.69 -8.48 7.45
CA ARG A 142 13.37 -8.38 8.88
C ARG A 142 12.84 -6.99 9.24
N THR A 143 13.48 -5.93 8.75
CA THR A 143 13.07 -4.55 9.05
C THR A 143 11.73 -4.22 8.39
N PHE A 144 11.47 -4.69 7.17
CA PHE A 144 10.16 -4.59 6.54
C PHE A 144 9.07 -5.36 7.30
N SER A 145 9.37 -6.55 7.81
CA SER A 145 8.42 -7.32 8.64
C SER A 145 8.06 -6.58 9.92
N ILE A 146 9.05 -5.95 10.58
CA ILE A 146 8.80 -5.11 11.77
C ILE A 146 7.94 -3.91 11.37
N PHE A 147 8.27 -3.22 10.28
CA PHE A 147 7.48 -2.09 9.78
C PHE A 147 6.03 -2.47 9.52
N LEU A 148 5.79 -3.57 8.80
CA LEU A 148 4.43 -4.03 8.50
C LEU A 148 3.65 -4.40 9.77
N PHE A 149 4.29 -5.06 10.73
CA PHE A 149 3.66 -5.38 12.00
C PHE A 149 3.22 -4.11 12.77
N VAL A 150 4.12 -3.14 12.87
CA VAL A 150 3.83 -1.87 13.56
C VAL A 150 2.79 -1.05 12.76
N LEU A 151 2.84 -1.10 11.43
CA LEU A 151 1.85 -0.47 10.56
C LEU A 151 0.44 -1.02 10.80
N VAL A 152 0.29 -2.33 10.90
CA VAL A 152 -1.00 -2.98 11.21
C VAL A 152 -1.51 -2.54 12.59
N ALA A 153 -0.64 -2.50 13.59
CA ALA A 153 -1.01 -2.04 14.94
C ALA A 153 -1.46 -0.57 14.92
N MET A 154 -0.76 0.29 14.17
CA MET A 154 -1.11 1.71 14.01
C MET A 154 -2.44 1.89 13.26
N ASN A 155 -2.69 1.11 12.22
CA ASN A 155 -3.97 1.13 11.50
C ASN A 155 -5.14 0.70 12.39
N ALA A 156 -4.95 -0.36 13.17
CA ALA A 156 -5.96 -0.78 14.15
C ALA A 156 -6.23 0.33 15.18
N PHE A 157 -5.19 1.04 15.62
CA PHE A 157 -5.33 2.20 16.52
C PHE A 157 -6.09 3.35 15.84
N ILE A 158 -5.78 3.68 14.58
CA ILE A 158 -6.49 4.72 13.79
C ILE A 158 -7.99 4.38 13.72
N PHE A 159 -8.36 3.17 13.35
CA PHE A 159 -9.76 2.76 13.27
C PHE A 159 -10.48 2.79 14.62
N TYR A 160 -9.77 2.51 15.71
CA TYR A 160 -10.32 2.61 17.05
C TYR A 160 -10.54 4.05 17.52
N ILE A 161 -9.56 4.94 17.25
CA ILE A 161 -9.58 6.31 17.78
C ILE A 161 -10.40 7.29 16.93
N PHE A 162 -10.52 7.06 15.61
CA PHE A 162 -11.17 7.98 14.69
C PHE A 162 -12.64 8.24 15.01
N PRO A 163 -13.50 7.26 15.31
CA PRO A 163 -14.88 7.55 15.70
C PRO A 163 -14.98 8.41 16.97
N ILE A 164 -14.04 8.24 17.92
CA ILE A 164 -13.99 9.03 19.14
C ILE A 164 -13.61 10.50 18.86
N ILE A 165 -12.64 10.69 17.95
CA ILE A 165 -12.22 12.03 17.53
C ILE A 165 -13.32 12.70 16.72
N ASP A 166 -13.87 11.98 15.74
CA ASP A 166 -14.94 12.48 14.86
C ASP A 166 -16.18 12.88 15.63
N GLY A 167 -16.60 12.05 16.59
CA GLY A 167 -17.76 12.35 17.46
C GLY A 167 -17.59 13.59 18.33
N LYS A 168 -16.36 14.03 18.62
CA LYS A 168 -16.09 15.22 19.45
C LYS A 168 -15.76 16.47 18.65
N TRP A 169 -15.01 16.33 17.56
CA TRP A 169 -14.43 17.45 16.82
C TRP A 169 -14.70 17.40 15.31
N GLY A 170 -15.49 16.41 14.85
CA GLY A 170 -15.79 16.21 13.43
C GLY A 170 -14.53 15.95 12.60
N VAL A 171 -14.64 16.13 11.30
CA VAL A 171 -13.55 15.93 10.34
C VAL A 171 -12.31 16.76 10.65
N ASN A 172 -12.48 17.98 11.20
CA ASN A 172 -11.35 18.81 11.59
C ASN A 172 -10.48 18.15 12.66
N GLY A 173 -11.08 17.38 13.57
CA GLY A 173 -10.34 16.58 14.55
C GLY A 173 -9.42 15.54 13.87
N LEU A 174 -9.87 14.93 12.78
CA LEU A 174 -9.08 13.95 12.02
C LEU A 174 -7.91 14.62 11.29
N PHE A 175 -8.12 15.79 10.68
CA PHE A 175 -7.03 16.55 10.07
C PHE A 175 -5.99 17.00 11.11
N ILE A 176 -6.45 17.46 12.27
CA ILE A 176 -5.56 17.82 13.38
C ILE A 176 -4.79 16.60 13.90
N PHE A 177 -5.43 15.42 13.97
CA PHE A 177 -4.74 14.19 14.36
C PHE A 177 -3.54 13.90 13.45
N TYR A 178 -3.71 13.91 12.12
CA TYR A 178 -2.62 13.70 11.17
C TYR A 178 -1.54 14.78 11.25
N LEU A 179 -1.92 16.03 11.52
CA LEU A 179 -0.98 17.12 11.75
C LEU A 179 -0.15 16.87 13.01
N LEU A 180 -0.80 16.51 14.13
CA LEU A 180 -0.14 16.25 15.40
C LEU A 180 0.73 15.01 15.37
N GLU A 181 0.36 13.98 14.60
CA GLU A 181 1.17 12.79 14.36
C GLU A 181 2.50 13.15 13.68
N ALA A 182 2.48 14.05 12.70
CA ALA A 182 3.65 14.42 11.91
C ALA A 182 4.69 15.25 12.69
N ILE A 183 4.26 16.05 13.67
CA ILE A 183 5.16 16.95 14.41
C ILE A 183 6.28 16.23 15.19
N PRO A 184 6.00 15.19 16.03
CA PRO A 184 7.03 14.47 16.75
C PRO A 184 8.06 13.80 15.83
N ILE A 185 7.63 13.41 14.63
CA ILE A 185 8.48 12.73 13.65
C ILE A 185 9.62 13.63 13.18
N LEU A 186 9.39 14.95 13.08
CA LEU A 186 10.45 15.93 12.75
C LEU A 186 11.64 15.87 13.73
N PHE A 187 11.39 15.62 15.01
CA PHE A 187 12.44 15.52 16.03
C PHE A 187 13.20 14.19 15.99
N ILE A 188 12.58 13.14 15.45
CA ILE A 188 13.19 11.82 15.29
C ILE A 188 13.97 11.72 13.97
N LEU A 189 13.58 12.49 12.95
CA LEU A 189 14.15 12.46 11.61
C LEU A 189 15.70 12.63 11.54
N PRO A 190 16.38 13.41 12.41
CA PRO A 190 17.83 13.50 12.43
C PRO A 190 18.56 12.17 12.68
N LEU A 191 17.87 11.15 13.21
CA LEU A 191 18.45 9.80 13.40
C LEU A 191 18.57 9.02 12.08
N MET A 192 17.87 9.43 11.01
CA MET A 192 17.99 8.79 9.70
C MET A 192 19.36 9.03 9.07
N PRO A 193 19.91 8.07 8.29
CA PRO A 193 21.10 8.28 7.47
C PRO A 193 20.85 9.38 6.42
N LYS A 194 21.89 10.13 6.05
CA LYS A 194 21.78 11.23 5.07
C LYS A 194 21.70 10.72 3.64
N TYR A 195 22.61 9.83 3.26
CA TYR A 195 22.79 9.30 1.91
C TYR A 195 23.06 7.81 1.97
N TYR A 196 22.84 7.14 0.86
CA TYR A 196 23.41 5.82 0.59
C TYR A 196 24.88 6.02 0.20
N ASP A 197 25.80 5.37 0.89
CA ASP A 197 27.26 5.44 0.64
C ASP A 197 27.69 4.16 -0.05
N GLU A 198 27.90 4.24 -1.36
CA GLU A 198 28.24 3.07 -2.17
C GLU A 198 29.53 2.36 -1.72
N GLU A 199 30.47 3.08 -1.11
CA GLU A 199 31.73 2.47 -0.65
C GLU A 199 31.56 1.66 0.64
N THR A 200 30.66 2.09 1.52
CA THR A 200 30.41 1.40 2.81
C THR A 200 29.34 0.31 2.67
N ASP A 201 28.43 0.42 1.68
CA ASP A 201 27.26 -0.45 1.54
C ASP A 201 27.48 -1.58 0.51
N LYS A 202 28.60 -1.57 -0.26
CA LYS A 202 28.90 -2.60 -1.28
C LYS A 202 29.30 -3.98 -0.75
N VAL A 203 29.42 -4.17 0.56
CA VAL A 203 29.93 -5.43 1.13
C VAL A 203 28.93 -6.59 1.11
N VAL A 204 27.66 -6.36 0.77
CA VAL A 204 26.60 -7.39 0.86
C VAL A 204 26.12 -7.92 -0.50
N THR A 205 26.55 -7.37 -1.62
CA THR A 205 26.08 -7.80 -2.95
C THR A 205 26.96 -8.81 -3.68
N ILE A 206 27.86 -9.51 -3.00
CA ILE A 206 28.67 -10.57 -3.61
C ILE A 206 28.32 -11.91 -2.95
N ASN A 207 27.13 -12.40 -3.18
CA ASN A 207 26.76 -13.83 -3.08
C ASN A 207 25.32 -14.05 -3.56
N GLU A 208 24.94 -13.50 -4.70
CA GLU A 208 23.96 -14.19 -5.52
C GLU A 208 24.75 -14.99 -6.54
N ASP A 209 24.92 -16.27 -6.22
CA ASP A 209 25.32 -17.28 -7.18
C ASP A 209 24.38 -17.15 -8.38
N SER A 210 24.92 -16.59 -9.45
CA SER A 210 24.39 -16.77 -10.78
C SER A 210 24.46 -18.26 -11.08
N GLY A 211 23.41 -18.96 -10.70
CA GLY A 211 23.17 -20.31 -11.21
C GLY A 211 23.24 -20.29 -12.74
N PRO A 212 23.52 -21.43 -13.40
CA PRO A 212 23.80 -21.47 -14.82
C PRO A 212 22.69 -20.77 -15.60
N ASP A 213 23.08 -19.79 -16.43
CA ASP A 213 22.25 -19.04 -17.36
C ASP A 213 21.44 -19.97 -18.29
N THR A 214 20.42 -20.59 -17.80
CA THR A 214 19.33 -21.07 -18.64
C THR A 214 18.49 -19.85 -18.99
N HIS A 215 18.85 -19.17 -20.08
CA HIS A 215 18.06 -18.10 -20.69
C HIS A 215 16.71 -18.68 -21.16
N LEU A 216 15.81 -18.95 -20.20
CA LEU A 216 14.43 -19.27 -20.47
C LEU A 216 13.78 -18.02 -21.03
N HIS A 217 13.52 -18.02 -22.34
CA HIS A 217 12.99 -16.87 -23.06
C HIS A 217 11.51 -16.70 -22.72
N VAL A 218 11.22 -15.96 -21.64
CA VAL A 218 9.85 -15.56 -21.30
C VAL A 218 9.45 -14.39 -22.17
N PRO A 219 8.36 -14.51 -22.98
CA PRO A 219 7.91 -13.41 -23.84
C PRO A 219 7.60 -12.14 -23.04
N SER A 220 8.12 -11.00 -23.48
CA SER A 220 8.01 -9.71 -22.77
C SER A 220 6.58 -9.19 -22.58
N PHE A 221 5.59 -9.78 -23.24
CA PHE A 221 4.19 -9.42 -23.03
C PHE A 221 3.62 -9.99 -21.71
N LEU A 222 4.16 -11.11 -21.19
CA LEU A 222 3.67 -11.72 -19.94
C LEU A 222 3.89 -10.82 -18.71
N PRO A 223 5.09 -10.25 -18.46
CA PRO A 223 5.26 -9.28 -17.39
C PRO A 223 4.35 -8.03 -17.51
N ARG A 224 4.11 -7.55 -18.73
CA ARG A 224 3.19 -6.43 -18.97
C ARG A 224 1.74 -6.79 -18.59
N LEU A 225 1.30 -8.01 -18.92
CA LEU A 225 -0.01 -8.50 -18.51
C LEU A 225 -0.11 -8.60 -16.99
N CYS A 226 0.95 -9.06 -16.30
CA CYS A 226 0.97 -9.09 -14.84
C CYS A 226 0.81 -7.67 -14.25
N LEU A 227 1.49 -6.66 -14.79
CA LEU A 227 1.29 -5.27 -14.36
C LEU A 227 -0.15 -4.78 -14.59
N THR A 228 -0.75 -5.16 -15.73
CA THR A 228 -2.17 -4.84 -16.01
C THR A 228 -3.09 -5.54 -15.00
N ALA A 229 -2.80 -6.78 -14.61
CA ALA A 229 -3.55 -7.49 -13.58
C ALA A 229 -3.39 -6.84 -12.19
N VAL A 230 -2.18 -6.39 -11.84
CA VAL A 230 -1.94 -5.60 -10.62
C VAL A 230 -2.76 -4.32 -10.65
N PHE A 231 -2.71 -3.55 -11.74
CA PHE A 231 -3.52 -2.34 -11.91
C PHE A 231 -5.01 -2.63 -11.72
N SER A 232 -5.52 -3.67 -12.39
CA SER A 232 -6.93 -4.04 -12.29
C SER A 232 -7.32 -4.43 -10.86
N PHE A 233 -6.53 -5.25 -10.17
CA PHE A 233 -6.79 -5.60 -8.77
C PHE A 233 -6.80 -4.36 -7.88
N TYR A 234 -5.91 -3.40 -8.12
CA TYR A 234 -5.84 -2.17 -7.33
C TYR A 234 -6.93 -1.15 -7.66
N ILE A 235 -7.67 -1.29 -8.77
CA ILE A 235 -8.97 -0.62 -8.96
C ILE A 235 -9.98 -1.12 -7.92
N LEU A 236 -10.05 -2.44 -7.67
CA LEU A 236 -10.87 -2.98 -6.57
C LEU A 236 -10.42 -2.37 -5.24
N VAL A 237 -9.12 -2.43 -4.93
CA VAL A 237 -8.58 -1.93 -3.64
C VAL A 237 -8.98 -0.48 -3.42
N GLY A 238 -8.74 0.41 -4.39
CA GLY A 238 -9.03 1.84 -4.25
C GLY A 238 -10.53 2.15 -4.17
N ALA A 239 -11.37 1.52 -5.00
CA ALA A 239 -12.80 1.74 -5.00
C ALA A 239 -13.48 1.19 -3.74
N TYR A 240 -13.17 -0.05 -3.35
CA TYR A 240 -13.72 -0.66 -2.15
C TYR A 240 -13.30 0.12 -0.90
N TRP A 241 -12.00 0.40 -0.76
CA TRP A 241 -11.47 1.04 0.43
C TRP A 241 -12.03 2.45 0.64
N ALA A 242 -12.21 3.22 -0.42
CA ALA A 242 -12.79 4.56 -0.31
C ALA A 242 -14.27 4.56 0.12
N TYR A 243 -15.02 3.52 -0.20
CA TYR A 243 -16.49 3.54 -0.04
C TYR A 243 -17.06 2.47 0.88
N VAL A 244 -16.25 1.58 1.45
CA VAL A 244 -16.75 0.47 2.30
C VAL A 244 -17.51 0.98 3.53
N GLU A 245 -17.05 2.04 4.18
CA GLU A 245 -17.74 2.67 5.29
C GLU A 245 -19.05 3.31 4.84
N ARG A 246 -19.02 4.11 3.77
CA ARG A 246 -20.19 4.77 3.20
C ARG A 246 -21.27 3.78 2.76
N ALA A 247 -20.86 2.66 2.16
CA ALA A 247 -21.76 1.58 1.76
C ALA A 247 -22.51 0.98 2.96
N GLY A 248 -21.82 0.79 4.08
CA GLY A 248 -22.43 0.31 5.32
C GLY A 248 -23.36 1.32 5.96
N VAL A 249 -22.94 2.59 6.06
CA VAL A 249 -23.77 3.67 6.64
C VAL A 249 -25.04 3.90 5.82
N ALA A 250 -24.97 3.81 4.50
CA ALA A 250 -26.13 3.98 3.61
C ALA A 250 -27.25 2.96 3.84
N VAL A 251 -26.94 1.78 4.39
CA VAL A 251 -27.93 0.76 4.77
C VAL A 251 -28.23 0.75 6.28
N GLY A 252 -27.80 1.80 7.00
CA GLY A 252 -28.12 1.99 8.43
C GLY A 252 -27.20 1.23 9.40
N ILE A 253 -26.02 0.76 8.96
CA ILE A 253 -25.02 0.18 9.84
C ILE A 253 -24.25 1.33 10.52
N SER A 254 -24.10 1.26 11.86
CA SER A 254 -23.40 2.31 12.60
C SER A 254 -21.90 2.35 12.30
N THR A 255 -21.33 3.55 12.26
CA THR A 255 -19.88 3.76 12.07
C THR A 255 -19.05 3.07 13.16
N ASP A 256 -19.53 3.00 14.40
CA ASP A 256 -18.87 2.27 15.50
C ASP A 256 -18.71 0.78 15.19
N PHE A 257 -19.74 0.14 14.63
CA PHE A 257 -19.67 -1.26 14.22
C PHE A 257 -18.68 -1.43 13.06
N ILE A 258 -18.72 -0.55 12.06
CA ILE A 258 -17.83 -0.62 10.90
C ILE A 258 -16.38 -0.41 11.32
N SER A 259 -16.10 0.59 12.15
CA SER A 259 -14.74 0.84 12.65
C SER A 259 -14.22 -0.32 13.50
N GLY A 260 -15.09 -0.95 14.30
CA GLY A 260 -14.74 -2.14 15.07
C GLY A 260 -14.32 -3.31 14.17
N ILE A 261 -15.09 -3.61 13.12
CA ILE A 261 -14.71 -4.69 12.18
C ILE A 261 -13.50 -4.32 11.31
N LEU A 262 -13.30 -3.05 10.97
CA LEU A 262 -12.07 -2.59 10.32
C LEU A 262 -10.85 -2.78 11.22
N THR A 263 -10.96 -2.44 12.51
CA THR A 263 -9.91 -2.66 13.53
C THR A 263 -9.50 -4.12 13.59
N TRP A 264 -10.47 -5.02 13.78
CA TRP A 264 -10.20 -6.46 13.85
C TRP A 264 -9.76 -7.04 12.51
N GLY A 265 -10.24 -6.50 11.39
CA GLY A 265 -9.81 -6.85 10.05
C GLY A 265 -8.30 -6.61 9.86
N GLN A 266 -7.79 -5.47 10.37
CA GLN A 266 -6.34 -5.20 10.32
C GLN A 266 -5.54 -6.24 11.10
N VAL A 267 -5.96 -6.59 12.32
CA VAL A 267 -5.30 -7.65 13.09
C VAL A 267 -5.35 -8.98 12.35
N PHE A 268 -6.49 -9.29 11.72
CA PHE A 268 -6.67 -10.52 10.97
C PHE A 268 -5.80 -10.59 9.70
N SER A 269 -5.43 -9.45 9.09
CA SER A 269 -4.55 -9.38 7.92
C SER A 269 -3.18 -10.02 8.14
N LEU A 270 -2.68 -10.03 9.39
CA LEU A 270 -1.43 -10.69 9.76
C LEU A 270 -1.49 -12.20 9.51
N SER A 271 -2.65 -12.82 9.71
CA SER A 271 -2.84 -14.25 9.42
C SER A 271 -2.76 -14.55 7.91
N GLY A 272 -3.25 -13.63 7.07
CA GLY A 272 -3.13 -13.71 5.61
C GLY A 272 -1.67 -13.69 5.14
N THR A 273 -0.87 -12.78 5.69
CA THR A 273 0.57 -12.69 5.39
C THR A 273 1.33 -13.95 5.82
N ALA A 274 1.04 -14.47 7.02
CA ALA A 274 1.67 -15.69 7.52
C ALA A 274 1.30 -16.92 6.66
N LEU A 275 0.03 -17.03 6.26
CA LEU A 275 -0.44 -18.10 5.40
C LEU A 275 0.16 -18.00 4.00
N ALA A 276 0.30 -16.79 3.43
CA ALA A 276 0.93 -16.57 2.13
C ALA A 276 2.37 -17.11 2.12
N ALA A 277 3.18 -16.76 3.14
CA ALA A 277 4.56 -17.23 3.26
C ALA A 277 4.67 -18.77 3.38
N TRP A 278 3.70 -19.42 4.02
CA TRP A 278 3.66 -20.88 4.15
C TRP A 278 3.21 -21.57 2.85
N LEU A 279 2.17 -21.02 2.19
CA LEU A 279 1.61 -21.61 0.95
C LEU A 279 2.56 -21.45 -0.24
N ALA A 280 3.28 -20.33 -0.33
CA ALA A 280 4.25 -20.07 -1.39
C ALA A 280 5.25 -21.25 -1.49
N LYS A 281 5.84 -21.66 -0.36
CA LYS A 281 6.79 -22.79 -0.29
C LYS A 281 6.20 -24.14 -0.64
N ARG A 282 4.88 -24.33 -0.55
CA ARG A 282 4.26 -25.64 -0.72
C ARG A 282 3.55 -25.83 -2.06
N TYR A 283 2.97 -24.77 -2.59
CA TYR A 283 2.10 -24.79 -3.77
C TYR A 283 2.55 -23.85 -4.89
N GLY A 284 3.70 -23.18 -4.72
CA GLY A 284 4.19 -22.17 -5.64
C GLY A 284 3.35 -20.89 -5.62
N GLN A 285 3.59 -20.00 -6.58
CA GLN A 285 3.00 -18.66 -6.58
C GLN A 285 1.62 -18.59 -7.27
N SER A 286 1.43 -19.33 -8.37
CA SER A 286 0.27 -19.13 -9.25
C SER A 286 -1.05 -19.70 -8.68
N LYS A 287 -1.04 -20.90 -8.09
CA LYS A 287 -2.27 -21.56 -7.60
C LYS A 287 -2.93 -20.84 -6.44
N PRO A 288 -2.17 -20.42 -5.37
CA PRO A 288 -2.74 -19.63 -4.28
C PRO A 288 -3.28 -18.29 -4.75
N LEU A 289 -2.61 -17.63 -5.71
CA LEU A 289 -3.06 -16.37 -6.29
C LEU A 289 -4.41 -16.49 -6.98
N ILE A 290 -4.57 -17.49 -7.85
CA ILE A 290 -5.82 -17.78 -8.55
C ILE A 290 -6.94 -18.05 -7.56
N PHE A 291 -6.69 -18.89 -6.55
CA PHE A 291 -7.66 -19.16 -5.49
C PHE A 291 -8.09 -17.89 -4.76
N ALA A 292 -7.14 -17.07 -4.33
CA ALA A 292 -7.42 -15.83 -3.61
C ALA A 292 -8.24 -14.83 -4.45
N LEU A 293 -7.91 -14.69 -5.74
CA LEU A 293 -8.68 -13.85 -6.66
C LEU A 293 -10.10 -14.37 -6.87
N CYS A 294 -10.31 -15.72 -6.97
CA CYS A 294 -11.65 -16.29 -7.02
C CYS A 294 -12.47 -15.93 -5.77
N VAL A 295 -11.86 -16.06 -4.57
CA VAL A 295 -12.52 -15.68 -3.32
C VAL A 295 -12.87 -14.19 -3.30
N MET A 296 -11.97 -13.31 -3.75
CA MET A 296 -12.23 -11.88 -3.82
C MET A 296 -13.36 -11.53 -4.78
N VAL A 297 -13.42 -12.14 -5.97
CA VAL A 297 -14.53 -11.99 -6.90
C VAL A 297 -15.85 -12.41 -6.23
N GLY A 298 -15.87 -13.59 -5.61
CA GLY A 298 -17.07 -14.08 -4.90
C GLY A 298 -17.50 -13.16 -3.76
N THR A 299 -16.55 -12.68 -2.96
CA THR A 299 -16.81 -11.73 -1.86
C THR A 299 -17.45 -10.44 -2.36
N MET A 300 -16.91 -9.85 -3.43
CA MET A 300 -17.44 -8.61 -4.00
C MET A 300 -18.81 -8.81 -4.67
N LEU A 301 -19.05 -9.97 -5.30
CA LEU A 301 -20.37 -10.30 -5.86
C LEU A 301 -21.43 -10.48 -4.77
N VAL A 302 -21.10 -11.16 -3.67
CA VAL A 302 -22.03 -11.29 -2.53
C VAL A 302 -22.38 -9.92 -1.97
N LEU A 303 -21.40 -9.05 -1.78
CA LEU A 303 -21.63 -7.70 -1.27
C LEU A 303 -22.39 -6.82 -2.29
N ALA A 304 -22.22 -7.04 -3.59
CA ALA A 304 -22.95 -6.32 -4.63
C ALA A 304 -24.45 -6.65 -4.62
N VAL A 305 -24.82 -7.89 -4.27
CA VAL A 305 -26.20 -8.34 -4.19
C VAL A 305 -26.90 -7.84 -2.93
N SER A 306 -26.22 -7.90 -1.78
CA SER A 306 -26.81 -7.47 -0.50
C SER A 306 -25.72 -6.89 0.41
N ILE A 307 -25.94 -5.65 0.86
CA ILE A 307 -25.10 -5.01 1.87
C ILE A 307 -25.88 -5.05 3.18
N ASP A 308 -25.44 -5.92 4.09
CA ASP A 308 -25.95 -6.03 5.47
C ASP A 308 -24.76 -6.21 6.44
N ARG A 309 -25.04 -6.28 7.73
CA ARG A 309 -24.00 -6.42 8.76
C ARG A 309 -23.10 -7.62 8.54
N THR A 310 -23.66 -8.75 8.12
CA THR A 310 -22.92 -10.01 7.95
C THR A 310 -22.06 -9.98 6.70
N THR A 311 -22.66 -9.58 5.57
CA THR A 311 -21.95 -9.50 4.29
C THR A 311 -20.86 -8.44 4.32
N LEU A 312 -21.10 -7.29 4.96
CA LEU A 312 -20.11 -6.24 5.15
C LEU A 312 -18.95 -6.71 6.03
N ALA A 313 -19.24 -7.33 7.18
CA ALA A 313 -18.20 -7.87 8.06
C ALA A 313 -17.37 -8.94 7.34
N PHE A 314 -18.04 -9.89 6.66
CA PHE A 314 -17.35 -10.90 5.86
C PHE A 314 -16.46 -10.29 4.79
N SER A 315 -16.93 -9.25 4.09
CA SER A 315 -16.15 -8.59 3.04
C SER A 315 -14.93 -7.86 3.61
N ILE A 316 -15.03 -7.20 4.76
CA ILE A 316 -13.92 -6.50 5.40
C ILE A 316 -12.86 -7.48 5.87
N PHE A 317 -13.23 -8.60 6.52
CA PHE A 317 -12.29 -9.63 6.92
C PHE A 317 -11.63 -10.31 5.72
N SER A 318 -12.41 -10.67 4.69
CA SER A 318 -11.88 -11.25 3.45
C SER A 318 -10.93 -10.29 2.74
N PHE A 319 -11.32 -9.03 2.59
CA PHE A 319 -10.48 -8.01 1.98
C PHE A 319 -9.17 -7.82 2.74
N SER A 320 -9.24 -7.63 4.06
CA SER A 320 -8.06 -7.44 4.91
C SER A 320 -7.10 -8.64 4.84
N PHE A 321 -7.64 -9.85 4.81
CA PHE A 321 -6.85 -11.07 4.70
C PHE A 321 -6.20 -11.21 3.32
N PHE A 322 -6.99 -11.07 2.25
CA PHE A 322 -6.53 -11.37 0.91
C PHE A 322 -5.80 -10.23 0.21
N TRP A 323 -5.91 -8.98 0.66
CA TRP A 323 -5.19 -7.88 0.03
C TRP A 323 -3.68 -8.12 0.04
N ILE A 324 -3.08 -8.22 1.24
CA ILE A 324 -1.62 -8.45 1.36
C ILE A 324 -1.24 -9.85 0.84
N PHE A 325 -2.11 -10.84 1.05
CA PHE A 325 -1.93 -12.18 0.52
C PHE A 325 -1.75 -12.18 -1.01
N ILE A 326 -2.65 -11.51 -1.73
CA ILE A 326 -2.60 -11.38 -3.19
C ILE A 326 -1.36 -10.62 -3.63
N ASP A 327 -0.99 -9.53 -2.93
CA ASP A 327 0.20 -8.75 -3.26
C ASP A 327 1.49 -9.59 -3.22
N VAL A 328 1.65 -10.41 -2.19
CA VAL A 328 2.80 -11.32 -2.08
C VAL A 328 2.91 -12.23 -3.31
N PHE A 329 1.78 -12.82 -3.71
CA PHE A 329 1.78 -13.75 -4.85
C PHE A 329 1.86 -13.04 -6.20
N GLN A 330 1.28 -11.84 -6.37
CA GLN A 330 1.44 -11.04 -7.59
C GLN A 330 2.89 -10.68 -7.83
N LEU A 331 3.59 -10.24 -6.75
CA LEU A 331 5.01 -9.95 -6.83
C LEU A 331 5.83 -11.21 -7.11
N GLY A 332 5.49 -12.33 -6.46
CA GLY A 332 6.16 -13.61 -6.67
C GLY A 332 6.05 -14.11 -8.13
N VAL A 333 4.85 -14.13 -8.70
CA VAL A 333 4.65 -14.49 -10.11
C VAL A 333 5.46 -13.57 -11.03
N LEU A 334 5.43 -12.26 -10.78
CA LEU A 334 6.15 -11.30 -11.62
C LEU A 334 7.67 -11.48 -11.49
N SER A 335 8.20 -11.68 -10.27
CA SER A 335 9.64 -11.91 -10.05
C SER A 335 10.15 -13.15 -10.77
N ASN A 336 9.35 -14.21 -10.83
CA ASN A 336 9.73 -15.45 -11.49
C ASN A 336 9.84 -15.33 -13.03
N ILE A 337 9.18 -14.33 -13.63
CA ILE A 337 9.17 -14.10 -15.07
C ILE A 337 9.95 -12.86 -15.51
N ASP A 338 10.30 -11.97 -14.58
CA ASP A 338 11.04 -10.72 -14.82
C ASP A 338 12.47 -10.82 -14.30
N HIS A 339 13.33 -11.53 -14.99
CA HIS A 339 14.75 -11.65 -14.60
C HIS A 339 15.51 -10.33 -14.60
N SER A 340 14.98 -9.29 -15.28
CA SER A 340 15.60 -7.97 -15.31
C SER A 340 15.26 -7.10 -14.09
N GLY A 341 14.20 -7.43 -13.34
CA GLY A 341 13.65 -6.61 -12.27
C GLY A 341 12.97 -5.32 -12.75
N HIS A 342 12.96 -5.06 -14.07
CA HIS A 342 12.39 -3.84 -14.65
C HIS A 342 10.89 -3.71 -14.40
N TYR A 343 10.14 -4.78 -14.64
CA TYR A 343 8.68 -4.79 -14.44
C TYR A 343 8.30 -4.86 -12.96
N ALA A 344 9.09 -5.57 -12.14
CA ALA A 344 8.91 -5.60 -10.70
C ALA A 344 9.03 -4.19 -10.07
N ALA A 345 9.97 -3.37 -10.56
CA ALA A 345 10.11 -1.98 -10.15
C ALA A 345 8.91 -1.09 -10.53
N LEU A 346 8.09 -1.48 -11.53
CA LEU A 346 6.89 -0.75 -11.94
C LEU A 346 5.63 -1.11 -11.15
N VAL A 347 5.67 -2.15 -10.30
CA VAL A 347 4.51 -2.58 -9.49
C VAL A 347 3.95 -1.45 -8.63
N PRO A 348 4.75 -0.71 -7.83
CA PRO A 348 4.22 0.39 -7.03
C PRO A 348 3.57 1.50 -7.86
N ALA A 349 4.10 1.75 -9.06
CA ALA A 349 3.52 2.72 -9.99
C ALA A 349 2.16 2.25 -10.52
N SER A 350 2.03 0.96 -10.85
CA SER A 350 0.77 0.35 -11.28
C SER A 350 -0.28 0.40 -10.16
N GLN A 351 0.10 0.00 -8.94
CA GLN A 351 -0.75 0.03 -7.75
C GLN A 351 -1.23 1.46 -7.43
N GLY A 352 -0.31 2.40 -7.33
CA GLY A 352 -0.61 3.79 -6.97
C GLY A 352 -1.46 4.50 -8.00
N SER A 353 -1.22 4.29 -9.31
CA SER A 353 -2.03 4.89 -10.36
C SER A 353 -3.48 4.35 -10.36
N ALA A 354 -3.68 3.06 -10.11
CA ALA A 354 -5.00 2.47 -9.97
C ALA A 354 -5.75 3.04 -8.76
N GLN A 355 -5.10 3.14 -7.60
CA GLN A 355 -5.71 3.73 -6.39
C GLN A 355 -6.03 5.22 -6.57
N ALA A 356 -5.25 5.95 -7.37
CA ALA A 356 -5.50 7.35 -7.65
C ALA A 356 -6.78 7.59 -8.47
N VAL A 357 -7.16 6.65 -9.35
CA VAL A 357 -8.33 6.82 -10.23
C VAL A 357 -9.57 6.08 -9.74
N ALA A 358 -9.42 5.00 -8.99
CA ALA A 358 -10.49 4.11 -8.61
C ALA A 358 -11.61 4.79 -7.79
N PRO A 359 -11.33 5.64 -6.78
CA PRO A 359 -12.39 6.32 -6.04
C PRO A 359 -13.24 7.25 -6.91
N THR A 360 -12.62 7.94 -7.87
CA THR A 360 -13.35 8.79 -8.82
C THR A 360 -14.28 7.94 -9.70
N ILE A 361 -13.81 6.80 -10.22
CA ILE A 361 -14.65 5.89 -11.03
C ILE A 361 -15.85 5.39 -10.20
N ALA A 362 -15.61 4.98 -8.95
CA ALA A 362 -16.68 4.57 -8.04
C ALA A 362 -17.68 5.70 -7.76
N GLY A 363 -17.20 6.92 -7.49
CA GLY A 363 -18.02 8.10 -7.29
C GLY A 363 -18.87 8.47 -8.51
N MET A 364 -18.34 8.27 -9.73
CA MET A 364 -19.12 8.44 -10.97
C MET A 364 -20.28 7.46 -11.05
N LEU A 365 -20.09 6.17 -10.71
CA LEU A 365 -21.19 5.19 -10.68
C LEU A 365 -22.29 5.62 -9.70
N LEU A 366 -21.92 6.13 -8.53
CA LEU A 366 -22.85 6.63 -7.54
C LEU A 366 -23.60 7.88 -8.02
N SER A 367 -22.95 8.77 -8.78
CA SER A 367 -23.59 9.96 -9.35
C SER A 367 -24.68 9.63 -10.38
N TYR A 368 -24.58 8.46 -11.03
CA TYR A 368 -25.65 7.92 -11.89
C TYR A 368 -26.74 7.18 -11.11
N GLN A 369 -26.76 7.29 -9.78
CA GLN A 369 -27.74 6.65 -8.89
C GLN A 369 -27.78 5.12 -8.99
N LEU A 370 -26.67 4.50 -9.38
CA LEU A 370 -26.58 3.04 -9.50
C LEU A 370 -26.41 2.34 -8.14
N GLY A 371 -26.19 3.10 -7.05
CA GLY A 371 -26.03 2.60 -5.70
C GLY A 371 -24.69 1.91 -5.42
N TYR A 372 -24.45 1.62 -4.14
CA TYR A 372 -23.16 1.00 -3.71
C TYR A 372 -22.99 -0.43 -4.25
N GLY A 373 -24.06 -1.15 -4.56
CA GLY A 373 -23.97 -2.45 -5.24
C GLY A 373 -23.22 -2.38 -6.58
N ALA A 374 -23.40 -1.28 -7.35
CA ALA A 374 -22.65 -1.07 -8.59
C ALA A 374 -21.15 -0.84 -8.36
N VAL A 375 -20.79 -0.17 -7.26
CA VAL A 375 -19.38 -0.03 -6.86
C VAL A 375 -18.77 -1.39 -6.52
N MET A 376 -19.50 -2.24 -5.80
CA MET A 376 -19.04 -3.61 -5.49
C MET A 376 -18.97 -4.48 -6.74
N MET A 377 -19.87 -4.26 -7.72
CA MET A 377 -19.80 -4.92 -9.03
C MET A 377 -18.57 -4.47 -9.84
N LEU A 378 -18.21 -3.18 -9.81
CA LEU A 378 -16.96 -2.68 -10.37
C LEU A 378 -15.75 -3.39 -9.74
N CYS A 379 -15.74 -3.53 -8.40
CA CYS A 379 -14.71 -4.24 -7.67
C CYS A 379 -14.62 -5.71 -8.09
N ALA A 380 -15.75 -6.39 -8.20
CA ALA A 380 -15.82 -7.78 -8.67
C ALA A 380 -15.30 -7.92 -10.11
N ALA A 381 -15.70 -7.01 -11.01
CA ALA A 381 -15.24 -7.00 -12.40
C ALA A 381 -13.73 -6.76 -12.48
N ALA A 382 -13.19 -5.83 -11.71
CA ALA A 382 -11.76 -5.55 -11.65
C ALA A 382 -10.95 -6.77 -11.14
N ALA A 383 -11.42 -7.44 -10.09
CA ALA A 383 -10.81 -8.69 -9.61
C ALA A 383 -10.92 -9.82 -10.65
N ALA A 384 -12.06 -9.92 -11.35
CA ALA A 384 -12.26 -10.93 -12.40
C ALA A 384 -11.33 -10.71 -13.60
N VAL A 385 -11.08 -9.46 -14.00
CA VAL A 385 -10.09 -9.13 -15.04
C VAL A 385 -8.69 -9.57 -14.60
N ALA A 386 -8.29 -9.26 -13.36
CA ALA A 386 -7.02 -9.72 -12.82
C ALA A 386 -6.94 -11.26 -12.82
N LEU A 387 -7.98 -11.95 -12.38
CA LEU A 387 -8.08 -13.40 -12.37
C LEU A 387 -7.92 -14.00 -13.78
N ILE A 388 -8.64 -13.46 -14.77
CA ILE A 388 -8.57 -13.93 -16.16
C ILE A 388 -7.14 -13.77 -16.71
N ILE A 389 -6.51 -12.63 -16.44
CA ILE A 389 -5.13 -12.39 -16.86
C ILE A 389 -4.18 -13.40 -16.22
N TYR A 390 -4.26 -13.62 -14.89
CA TYR A 390 -3.38 -14.59 -14.22
C TYR A 390 -3.65 -16.04 -14.63
N LEU A 391 -4.90 -16.42 -14.93
CA LEU A 391 -5.21 -17.72 -15.52
C LEU A 391 -4.56 -17.87 -16.90
N PHE A 392 -4.58 -16.83 -17.71
CA PHE A 392 -3.92 -16.82 -19.01
C PHE A 392 -2.40 -16.93 -18.87
N VAL A 393 -1.80 -16.10 -18.00
CA VAL A 393 -0.36 -16.13 -17.71
C VAL A 393 0.06 -17.50 -17.22
N TYR A 394 -0.66 -18.09 -16.27
CA TYR A 394 -0.38 -19.43 -15.74
C TYR A 394 -0.41 -20.50 -16.84
N ARG A 395 -1.44 -20.48 -17.71
CA ARG A 395 -1.51 -21.41 -18.85
C ARG A 395 -0.34 -21.24 -19.84
N GLN A 396 0.06 -20.01 -20.11
CA GLN A 396 1.22 -19.75 -20.97
C GLN A 396 2.52 -20.24 -20.33
N LEU A 397 2.71 -20.06 -19.04
CA LEU A 397 3.89 -20.55 -18.33
C LEU A 397 3.94 -22.07 -18.31
N LEU A 398 2.82 -22.77 -18.14
CA LEU A 398 2.76 -24.24 -18.22
C LEU A 398 3.18 -24.77 -19.60
N ILE A 399 2.92 -24.03 -20.66
CA ILE A 399 3.28 -24.42 -22.03
C ILE A 399 4.74 -24.07 -22.33
N LEU A 400 5.18 -22.87 -21.97
CA LEU A 400 6.49 -22.34 -22.36
C LEU A 400 7.60 -22.77 -21.40
N VAL A 401 7.30 -22.80 -20.10
CA VAL A 401 8.29 -23.03 -19.03
C VAL A 401 7.62 -23.71 -17.82
N PRO A 402 7.30 -25.02 -17.92
CA PRO A 402 6.53 -25.72 -16.87
C PRO A 402 7.15 -25.61 -15.48
N GLY A 403 8.49 -25.54 -15.35
CA GLY A 403 9.21 -25.43 -14.08
C GLY A 403 9.00 -24.10 -13.37
N ILE A 404 8.70 -23.01 -14.09
CA ILE A 404 8.45 -21.67 -13.50
C ILE A 404 6.99 -21.51 -13.07
N ALA A 405 6.06 -22.18 -13.73
CA ALA A 405 4.63 -22.03 -13.45
C ALA A 405 4.26 -22.38 -11.98
N ASP A 406 4.96 -23.31 -11.39
CA ASP A 406 4.76 -23.81 -10.02
C ASP A 406 6.01 -23.60 -9.13
N SER A 407 6.98 -22.75 -9.56
CA SER A 407 8.17 -22.43 -8.75
C SER A 407 7.81 -21.55 -7.54
N ASP A 408 8.61 -21.74 -6.49
CA ASP A 408 8.54 -20.98 -5.23
C ASP A 408 8.91 -19.51 -5.39
#